data_d75e30722d942ea78cbd5f518c8e3e99
#
_entry.id   d75e30722d942ea78cbd5f518c8e3e99
#
_cell.length_a   1.000
_cell.length_b   1.000
_cell.length_c   1.000
_cell.angle_alpha   90.00
_cell.angle_beta   90.00
_cell.angle_gamma   90.00
#
_symmetry.space_group_name_H-M   'P 1'
#
loop_
_entity.id
_entity.type
_entity.pdbx_description
1 polymer ?
#
loop_
_entity_poly.entity_id
_entity_poly.type
_entity_poly.pdbx_seq_one_letter_code
_entity_poly.pdbx_strand_id
1 'polypeptide(L)'
;MDKDEANPNKKPTEKVLFNKRANVGILPLMTPSASYIVNGVERVVNSQIVRSYGIFYGQKDFWYSFKLVPENGPWLEVSVEKNGNVVARINKSRKFSITSLLRTFGLETDESIRETFKNLVETEDDRDFIDITLKKDPTVDALSAAEHIYSKLRPGELIDPQSALDYIKGQFLLEERITIGSIARRKINAKLNLKKPLKGPEANVFDGEDLIAAIKYLLN
;
A
#
# COMPACT_ATOMS: atom_id res chain seq x y z
N MET A 1 -24.02 -33.78 -29.65
CA MET A 1 -23.72 -32.73 -30.66
C MET A 1 -24.79 -31.68 -30.52
N ASP A 2 -24.70 -30.80 -29.58
CA ASP A 2 -25.65 -29.71 -29.40
C ASP A 2 -24.98 -28.39 -29.80
N LYS A 3 -25.50 -27.86 -30.93
CA LYS A 3 -25.13 -26.56 -31.43
C LYS A 3 -25.93 -25.52 -30.63
N ASP A 4 -25.37 -24.90 -29.64
CA ASP A 4 -25.90 -23.66 -29.11
C ASP A 4 -25.26 -22.49 -29.83
N GLU A 5 -26.09 -21.84 -30.67
CA GLU A 5 -25.76 -20.67 -31.44
C GLU A 5 -25.32 -19.51 -30.55
N ALA A 6 -24.22 -18.89 -30.93
CA ALA A 6 -23.58 -17.79 -30.23
C ALA A 6 -24.48 -16.55 -30.15
N ASN A 7 -24.89 -16.20 -28.95
CA ASN A 7 -25.42 -14.87 -28.64
C ASN A 7 -24.26 -13.96 -28.23
N PRO A 8 -23.90 -12.91 -29.00
CA PRO A 8 -22.71 -12.09 -28.75
C PRO A 8 -22.80 -11.22 -27.48
N ASN A 9 -23.94 -11.19 -26.80
CA ASN A 9 -24.13 -10.42 -25.56
C ASN A 9 -24.21 -11.26 -24.29
N LYS A 10 -23.91 -12.56 -24.36
CA LYS A 10 -23.88 -13.40 -23.17
C LYS A 10 -22.50 -13.31 -22.56
N LYS A 11 -22.36 -12.70 -21.38
CA LYS A 11 -21.14 -12.79 -20.55
C LYS A 11 -20.75 -14.27 -20.44
N PRO A 12 -19.47 -14.64 -20.59
CA PRO A 12 -19.04 -16.01 -20.44
C PRO A 12 -19.41 -16.47 -19.02
N THR A 13 -20.36 -17.38 -18.93
CA THR A 13 -20.67 -18.06 -17.67
C THR A 13 -19.46 -18.95 -17.41
N GLU A 14 -18.75 -18.70 -16.30
CA GLU A 14 -17.69 -19.59 -15.84
C GLU A 14 -18.27 -20.99 -15.71
N LYS A 15 -17.95 -21.87 -16.67
CA LYS A 15 -18.28 -23.27 -16.57
C LYS A 15 -17.34 -23.88 -15.57
N VAL A 16 -17.83 -24.20 -14.38
CA VAL A 16 -17.13 -25.11 -13.47
C VAL A 16 -16.99 -26.46 -14.19
N LEU A 17 -15.81 -26.70 -14.74
CA LEU A 17 -15.54 -27.88 -15.58
C LEU A 17 -15.59 -29.17 -14.78
N PHE A 18 -15.21 -29.15 -13.50
CA PHE A 18 -15.34 -30.27 -12.57
C PHE A 18 -15.21 -29.79 -11.12
N ASN A 19 -15.88 -30.52 -10.23
CA ASN A 19 -15.74 -30.32 -8.78
C ASN A 19 -15.04 -31.55 -8.20
N LYS A 20 -13.79 -31.37 -7.71
CA LYS A 20 -12.98 -32.43 -7.13
C LYS A 20 -12.55 -32.03 -5.73
N ARG A 21 -12.71 -32.95 -4.77
CA ARG A 21 -12.13 -32.77 -3.44
C ARG A 21 -10.62 -32.93 -3.53
N ALA A 22 -9.88 -31.90 -3.14
CA ALA A 22 -8.42 -31.93 -3.02
C ALA A 22 -8.05 -31.83 -1.54
N ASN A 23 -7.02 -32.56 -1.15
CA ASN A 23 -6.45 -32.43 0.18
C ASN A 23 -5.56 -31.19 0.20
N VAL A 24 -5.97 -30.17 0.96
CA VAL A 24 -5.28 -28.88 1.04
C VAL A 24 -4.25 -28.85 2.18
N GLY A 25 -4.44 -29.66 3.21
CA GLY A 25 -3.55 -29.74 4.37
C GLY A 25 -4.18 -30.43 5.56
N ILE A 26 -3.41 -30.52 6.63
CA ILE A 26 -3.83 -31.10 7.91
C ILE A 26 -3.87 -29.97 8.94
N LEU A 27 -5.01 -29.83 9.63
CA LEU A 27 -5.15 -28.92 10.75
C LEU A 27 -5.17 -29.72 12.06
N PRO A 28 -4.49 -29.25 13.11
CA PRO A 28 -4.59 -29.87 14.41
C PRO A 28 -6.01 -29.74 14.96
N LEU A 29 -6.54 -30.81 15.55
CA LEU A 29 -7.80 -30.76 16.25
C LEU A 29 -7.64 -30.07 17.61
N MET A 30 -8.64 -29.29 17.98
CA MET A 30 -8.70 -28.69 19.31
C MET A 30 -9.02 -29.78 20.35
N THR A 31 -8.24 -29.83 21.40
CA THR A 31 -8.46 -30.73 22.54
C THR A 31 -9.66 -30.26 23.41
N PRO A 32 -10.22 -31.11 24.29
CA PRO A 32 -11.28 -30.70 25.21
C PRO A 32 -10.89 -29.52 26.15
N SER A 33 -9.58 -29.33 26.39
CA SER A 33 -9.05 -28.22 27.18
C SER A 33 -8.82 -26.93 26.38
N ALA A 34 -9.37 -26.83 25.14
CA ALA A 34 -9.18 -25.70 24.24
C ALA A 34 -7.71 -25.43 23.85
N SER A 35 -6.90 -26.47 23.81
CA SER A 35 -5.50 -26.43 23.37
C SER A 35 -5.34 -27.16 22.03
N TYR A 36 -4.14 -27.06 21.42
CA TYR A 36 -3.75 -27.75 20.21
C TYR A 36 -2.41 -28.44 20.42
N ILE A 37 -2.26 -29.63 19.87
CA ILE A 37 -0.95 -30.31 19.86
C ILE A 37 -0.26 -30.01 18.54
N VAL A 38 0.83 -29.24 18.60
CA VAL A 38 1.62 -28.86 17.44
C VAL A 38 3.06 -29.34 17.66
N ASN A 39 3.54 -30.23 16.77
CA ASN A 39 4.88 -30.83 16.89
C ASN A 39 5.11 -31.49 18.25
N GLY A 40 4.12 -32.20 18.80
CA GLY A 40 4.22 -32.88 20.09
C GLY A 40 4.12 -31.99 21.34
N VAL A 41 3.94 -30.68 21.15
CA VAL A 41 3.83 -29.70 22.24
C VAL A 41 2.40 -29.17 22.32
N GLU A 42 1.83 -29.18 23.51
CA GLU A 42 0.52 -28.56 23.75
C GLU A 42 0.64 -27.03 23.72
N ARG A 43 -0.21 -26.38 22.91
CA ARG A 43 -0.22 -24.94 22.68
C ARG A 43 -1.64 -24.41 22.76
N VAL A 44 -1.80 -23.20 23.25
CA VAL A 44 -3.07 -22.45 23.27
C VAL A 44 -2.97 -21.21 22.41
N VAL A 45 -4.11 -20.83 21.80
CA VAL A 45 -4.23 -19.56 21.07
C VAL A 45 -4.30 -18.43 22.09
N ASN A 46 -3.34 -17.53 22.04
CA ASN A 46 -3.29 -16.34 22.89
C ASN A 46 -3.68 -15.11 22.09
N SER A 47 -4.76 -14.44 22.46
CA SER A 47 -5.21 -13.22 21.83
C SER A 47 -4.28 -12.06 22.21
N GLN A 48 -3.86 -11.29 21.20
CA GLN A 48 -3.00 -10.12 21.38
C GLN A 48 -3.73 -8.85 20.98
N ILE A 49 -3.59 -7.79 21.80
CA ILE A 49 -4.08 -6.46 21.45
C ILE A 49 -3.10 -5.83 20.49
N VAL A 50 -3.59 -5.43 19.31
CA VAL A 50 -2.84 -4.73 18.28
C VAL A 50 -3.41 -3.34 18.05
N ARG A 51 -2.65 -2.44 17.41
CA ARG A 51 -3.17 -1.13 17.00
C ARG A 51 -4.31 -1.32 15.99
N SER A 52 -5.34 -0.47 16.12
CA SER A 52 -6.40 -0.45 15.11
C SER A 52 -5.86 0.10 13.78
N TYR A 53 -6.56 -0.23 12.70
CA TYR A 53 -6.23 0.25 11.36
C TYR A 53 -6.31 1.78 11.25
N GLY A 54 -5.52 2.37 10.35
CA GLY A 54 -5.51 3.81 10.10
C GLY A 54 -4.15 4.35 9.72
N ILE A 55 -4.02 5.68 9.73
CA ILE A 55 -2.75 6.38 9.51
C ILE A 55 -2.23 6.90 10.86
N PHE A 56 -0.97 6.63 11.14
CA PHE A 56 -0.31 6.99 12.39
C PHE A 56 0.91 7.85 12.08
N TYR A 57 0.93 9.04 12.63
CA TYR A 57 2.07 9.93 12.55
C TYR A 57 2.90 9.82 13.82
N GLY A 58 4.21 9.92 13.67
CA GLY A 58 5.17 9.87 14.76
C GLY A 58 6.29 10.85 14.53
N GLN A 59 6.73 11.45 15.62
CA GLN A 59 7.92 12.27 15.66
C GLN A 59 8.87 11.64 16.67
N LYS A 60 10.12 11.47 16.30
CA LYS A 60 11.18 11.03 17.20
C LYS A 60 12.42 11.84 16.90
N ASP A 61 12.84 12.70 17.84
CA ASP A 61 13.91 13.68 17.66
C ASP A 61 13.59 14.60 16.46
N PHE A 62 14.44 14.56 15.42
CA PHE A 62 14.27 15.30 14.18
C PHE A 62 13.64 14.48 13.05
N TRP A 63 13.02 13.33 13.37
CA TRP A 63 12.45 12.42 12.38
C TRP A 63 10.94 12.49 12.42
N TYR A 64 10.38 12.85 11.29
CA TYR A 64 8.94 12.80 11.08
C TYR A 64 8.62 11.54 10.27
N SER A 65 7.55 10.86 10.63
CA SER A 65 7.13 9.68 9.90
C SER A 65 5.64 9.48 9.96
N PHE A 66 5.08 8.85 8.94
CA PHE A 66 3.76 8.25 9.06
C PHE A 66 3.80 6.77 8.65
N LYS A 67 2.86 6.04 9.20
CA LYS A 67 2.62 4.64 8.87
C LYS A 67 1.14 4.43 8.58
N LEU A 68 0.84 3.95 7.38
CA LEU A 68 -0.48 3.45 7.00
C LEU A 68 -0.57 1.97 7.38
N VAL A 69 -1.57 1.64 8.18
CA VAL A 69 -1.90 0.27 8.57
C VAL A 69 -3.31 -0.03 8.07
N PRO A 70 -3.48 -0.73 6.94
CA PRO A 70 -4.77 -1.14 6.44
C PRO A 70 -5.33 -2.31 7.27
N GLU A 71 -6.62 -2.60 7.12
CA GLU A 71 -7.24 -3.80 7.68
C GLU A 71 -6.67 -5.07 7.02
N ASN A 72 -6.52 -5.03 5.71
CA ASN A 72 -5.82 -6.05 4.93
C ASN A 72 -4.95 -5.37 3.87
N GLY A 73 -3.77 -5.93 3.60
CA GLY A 73 -2.87 -5.44 2.56
C GLY A 73 -1.54 -4.91 3.09
N PRO A 74 -0.76 -4.25 2.22
CA PRO A 74 0.58 -3.80 2.54
C PRO A 74 0.59 -2.57 3.46
N TRP A 75 1.52 -2.55 4.40
CA TRP A 75 1.82 -1.37 5.21
C TRP A 75 2.69 -0.41 4.41
N LEU A 76 2.34 0.87 4.43
CA LEU A 76 3.18 1.94 3.88
C LEU A 76 3.75 2.76 5.04
N GLU A 77 5.06 2.88 5.07
CA GLU A 77 5.78 3.72 6.02
C GLU A 77 6.56 4.77 5.25
N VAL A 78 6.34 6.03 5.59
CA VAL A 78 7.05 7.18 5.01
C VAL A 78 7.76 7.91 6.12
N SER A 79 9.01 8.27 5.91
CA SER A 79 9.82 8.97 6.92
C SER A 79 10.74 10.00 6.28
N VAL A 80 10.91 11.11 6.97
CA VAL A 80 11.89 12.15 6.61
C VAL A 80 13.22 11.79 7.28
N GLU A 81 14.30 11.69 6.52
CA GLU A 81 15.64 11.41 7.04
C GLU A 81 16.36 12.71 7.49
N LYS A 82 17.39 12.60 8.31
CA LYS A 82 18.19 13.76 8.82
C LYS A 82 18.72 14.68 7.74
N ASN A 83 18.98 14.12 6.56
CA ASN A 83 19.45 14.87 5.39
C ASN A 83 18.32 15.53 4.58
N GLY A 84 17.09 15.51 5.09
CA GLY A 84 15.91 16.07 4.42
C GLY A 84 15.31 15.19 3.33
N ASN A 85 15.83 13.98 3.11
CA ASN A 85 15.29 13.06 2.12
C ASN A 85 14.03 12.36 2.64
N VAL A 86 12.96 12.37 1.85
CA VAL A 86 11.71 11.67 2.18
C VAL A 86 11.72 10.29 1.53
N VAL A 87 11.72 9.27 2.35
CA VAL A 87 11.79 7.88 1.91
C VAL A 87 10.55 7.11 2.28
N ALA A 88 10.18 6.18 1.41
CA ALA A 88 9.08 5.25 1.62
C ALA A 88 9.58 3.82 1.78
N ARG A 89 8.76 3.01 2.44
CA ARG A 89 8.95 1.58 2.62
C ARG A 89 7.60 0.87 2.58
N ILE A 90 7.48 -0.15 1.79
CA ILE A 90 6.30 -1.02 1.73
C ILE A 90 6.60 -2.27 2.55
N ASN A 91 5.79 -2.56 3.55
CA ASN A 91 6.04 -3.62 4.54
C ASN A 91 7.44 -3.45 5.20
N LYS A 92 8.26 -4.48 5.16
CA LYS A 92 9.64 -4.49 5.67
C LYS A 92 10.69 -4.44 4.56
N SER A 93 10.34 -3.97 3.35
CA SER A 93 11.24 -3.88 2.21
C SER A 93 12.35 -2.85 2.40
N ARG A 94 13.26 -2.77 1.43
CA ARG A 94 14.28 -1.70 1.37
C ARG A 94 13.62 -0.34 1.12
N LYS A 95 14.22 0.72 1.63
CA LYS A 95 13.78 2.10 1.41
C LYS A 95 13.96 2.51 -0.06
N PHE A 96 13.04 3.36 -0.54
CA PHE A 96 13.12 4.02 -1.83
C PHE A 96 12.57 5.45 -1.69
N SER A 97 12.83 6.32 -2.68
CA SER A 97 12.35 7.71 -2.65
C SER A 97 10.83 7.79 -2.72
N ILE A 98 10.24 8.70 -1.95
CA ILE A 98 8.78 8.92 -2.01
C ILE A 98 8.35 9.41 -3.38
N THR A 99 9.20 10.18 -4.07
CA THR A 99 8.97 10.70 -5.42
C THR A 99 8.78 9.58 -6.44
N SER A 100 9.54 8.47 -6.33
CA SER A 100 9.30 7.28 -7.15
C SER A 100 7.88 6.73 -6.93
N LEU A 101 7.37 6.71 -5.69
CA LEU A 101 5.99 6.27 -5.44
C LEU A 101 4.97 7.24 -6.01
N LEU A 102 5.19 8.56 -5.87
CA LEU A 102 4.31 9.58 -6.43
C LEU A 102 4.20 9.47 -7.95
N ARG A 103 5.30 9.16 -8.66
CA ARG A 103 5.28 8.92 -10.11
C ARG A 103 4.38 7.74 -10.48
N THR A 104 4.42 6.64 -9.73
CA THR A 104 3.55 5.50 -9.99
C THR A 104 2.07 5.80 -9.70
N PHE A 105 1.76 6.83 -8.90
CA PHE A 105 0.39 7.27 -8.59
C PHE A 105 -0.12 8.42 -9.46
N GLY A 106 0.61 8.82 -10.51
CA GLY A 106 0.16 9.74 -11.54
C GLY A 106 0.84 11.11 -11.56
N LEU A 107 1.77 11.39 -10.64
CA LEU A 107 2.63 12.58 -10.71
C LEU A 107 3.94 12.22 -11.44
N GLU A 108 3.87 12.08 -12.77
CA GLU A 108 4.96 11.51 -13.56
C GLU A 108 6.19 12.41 -13.66
N THR A 109 6.01 13.73 -13.73
CA THR A 109 7.10 14.69 -13.95
C THR A 109 7.52 15.40 -12.66
N ASP A 110 8.77 15.86 -12.63
CA ASP A 110 9.30 16.64 -11.50
C ASP A 110 8.51 17.93 -11.29
N GLU A 111 8.08 18.58 -12.39
CA GLU A 111 7.30 19.80 -12.36
C GLU A 111 5.94 19.56 -11.71
N SER A 112 5.24 18.46 -12.05
CA SER A 112 3.94 18.10 -11.46
C SER A 112 4.06 17.82 -9.97
N ILE A 113 5.14 17.17 -9.55
CA ILE A 113 5.43 16.95 -8.13
C ILE A 113 5.68 18.29 -7.42
N ARG A 114 6.55 19.15 -7.94
CA ARG A 114 6.83 20.48 -7.34
C ARG A 114 5.57 21.34 -7.25
N GLU A 115 4.76 21.39 -8.31
CA GLU A 115 3.52 22.16 -8.32
C GLU A 115 2.53 21.66 -7.25
N THR A 116 2.39 20.33 -7.13
CA THR A 116 1.49 19.71 -6.13
C THR A 116 1.88 20.06 -4.70
N PHE A 117 3.18 20.21 -4.43
CA PHE A 117 3.71 20.50 -3.08
C PHE A 117 4.18 21.93 -2.87
N LYS A 118 4.02 22.82 -3.84
CA LYS A 118 4.46 24.23 -3.78
C LYS A 118 3.87 25.03 -2.61
N ASN A 119 2.69 24.66 -2.12
CA ASN A 119 1.99 25.35 -1.03
C ASN A 119 2.22 24.67 0.33
N LEU A 120 3.25 23.87 0.47
CA LEU A 120 3.71 23.47 1.79
C LEU A 120 4.25 24.71 2.49
N VAL A 121 3.68 25.00 3.66
CA VAL A 121 4.06 26.14 4.48
C VAL A 121 5.57 26.11 4.70
N GLU A 122 6.19 27.29 4.60
CA GLU A 122 7.59 27.53 4.97
C GLU A 122 7.83 26.94 6.37
N THR A 123 8.47 25.81 6.43
CA THR A 123 8.90 25.23 7.71
C THR A 123 9.97 26.15 8.28
N GLU A 124 10.04 26.29 9.60
CA GLU A 124 11.05 27.12 10.29
C GLU A 124 12.50 26.85 9.83
N ASP A 125 12.75 25.72 9.18
CA ASP A 125 14.05 25.27 8.69
C ASP A 125 14.35 25.63 7.21
N ASP A 126 13.44 26.28 6.49
CA ASP A 126 13.59 26.70 5.07
C ASP A 126 14.08 25.59 4.10
N ARG A 127 13.81 24.33 4.45
CA ARG A 127 14.24 23.15 3.68
C ARG A 127 13.15 22.65 2.77
N ASP A 128 13.37 22.67 1.47
CA ASP A 128 12.49 22.00 0.51
C ASP A 128 12.80 20.48 0.47
N PHE A 129 12.08 19.73 1.32
CA PHE A 129 12.19 18.27 1.43
C PHE A 129 11.90 17.56 0.11
N ILE A 130 10.99 18.09 -0.70
CA ILE A 130 10.62 17.51 -1.99
C ILE A 130 11.75 17.70 -3.01
N ASP A 131 12.32 18.90 -3.10
CA ASP A 131 13.45 19.18 -4.00
C ASP A 131 14.71 18.38 -3.61
N ILE A 132 14.97 18.24 -2.30
CA ILE A 132 16.07 17.39 -1.81
C ILE A 132 15.86 15.93 -2.22
N THR A 133 14.61 15.46 -2.15
CA THR A 133 14.27 14.08 -2.50
C THR A 133 14.33 13.86 -4.01
N LEU A 134 13.83 14.79 -4.83
CA LEU A 134 13.90 14.73 -6.30
C LEU A 134 15.35 14.67 -6.80
N LYS A 135 16.27 15.45 -6.20
CA LYS A 135 17.70 15.40 -6.57
C LYS A 135 18.37 14.04 -6.30
N LYS A 136 17.81 13.25 -5.39
CA LYS A 136 18.34 11.91 -5.03
C LYS A 136 17.57 10.77 -5.69
N ASP A 137 16.43 11.05 -6.30
CA ASP A 137 15.62 10.06 -6.99
C ASP A 137 16.27 9.71 -8.34
N PRO A 138 16.65 8.46 -8.60
CA PRO A 138 17.23 8.05 -9.86
C PRO A 138 16.19 7.87 -10.98
N THR A 139 14.90 8.04 -10.68
CA THR A 139 13.80 7.72 -11.61
C THR A 139 13.29 8.97 -12.30
N VAL A 140 12.89 8.83 -13.57
CA VAL A 140 12.47 9.96 -14.43
C VAL A 140 10.98 9.91 -14.74
N ASP A 141 10.42 8.71 -14.88
CA ASP A 141 9.04 8.45 -15.26
C ASP A 141 8.38 7.36 -14.38
N ALA A 142 7.10 7.10 -14.62
CA ALA A 142 6.33 6.10 -13.85
C ALA A 142 6.83 4.66 -14.05
N LEU A 143 7.34 4.33 -15.23
CA LEU A 143 7.83 2.99 -15.54
C LEU A 143 9.17 2.71 -14.86
N SER A 144 10.14 3.63 -14.98
CA SER A 144 11.42 3.52 -14.28
C SER A 144 11.26 3.54 -12.76
N ALA A 145 10.31 4.34 -12.26
CA ALA A 145 9.96 4.36 -10.83
C ALA A 145 9.40 3.02 -10.37
N ALA A 146 8.50 2.42 -11.14
CA ALA A 146 7.92 1.12 -10.83
C ALA A 146 8.98 0.00 -10.80
N GLU A 147 9.85 -0.05 -11.81
CA GLU A 147 10.96 -1.00 -11.86
C GLU A 147 11.89 -0.83 -10.66
N HIS A 148 12.24 0.43 -10.33
CA HIS A 148 13.08 0.73 -9.18
C HIS A 148 12.44 0.27 -7.87
N ILE A 149 11.17 0.56 -7.63
CA ILE A 149 10.43 0.12 -6.44
C ILE A 149 10.37 -1.41 -6.40
N TYR A 150 10.03 -2.06 -7.52
CA TYR A 150 9.93 -3.52 -7.60
C TYR A 150 11.25 -4.20 -7.25
N SER A 151 12.38 -3.69 -7.76
CA SER A 151 13.71 -4.21 -7.42
C SER A 151 14.05 -4.13 -5.92
N LYS A 152 13.46 -3.16 -5.19
CA LYS A 152 13.60 -3.05 -3.73
C LYS A 152 12.66 -4.01 -2.99
N LEU A 153 11.48 -4.29 -3.55
CA LEU A 153 10.51 -5.21 -2.98
C LEU A 153 10.93 -6.67 -3.17
N ARG A 154 11.44 -7.00 -4.37
CA ARG A 154 11.82 -8.36 -4.79
C ARG A 154 13.22 -8.37 -5.44
N PRO A 155 14.28 -8.32 -4.62
CA PRO A 155 15.65 -8.34 -5.15
C PRO A 155 15.93 -9.63 -5.93
N GLY A 156 16.47 -9.48 -7.14
CA GLY A 156 16.86 -10.60 -8.00
C GLY A 156 15.79 -11.11 -8.95
N GLU A 157 14.55 -10.62 -8.85
CA GLU A 157 13.53 -10.89 -9.86
C GLU A 157 13.57 -9.83 -10.96
N LEU A 158 13.61 -10.30 -12.22
CA LEU A 158 13.42 -9.43 -13.39
C LEU A 158 11.94 -9.37 -13.73
N ILE A 159 11.45 -8.18 -14.02
CA ILE A 159 10.07 -7.94 -14.41
C ILE A 159 10.03 -6.90 -15.52
N ASP A 160 9.05 -7.03 -16.40
CA ASP A 160 8.71 -6.00 -17.37
C ASP A 160 8.23 -4.72 -16.65
N PRO A 161 8.68 -3.51 -17.08
CA PRO A 161 8.34 -2.25 -16.42
C PRO A 161 6.83 -1.99 -16.29
N GLN A 162 6.04 -2.35 -17.30
CA GLN A 162 4.59 -2.21 -17.25
C GLN A 162 3.98 -3.14 -16.20
N SER A 163 4.41 -4.38 -16.15
CA SER A 163 3.97 -5.36 -15.15
C SER A 163 4.37 -4.95 -13.74
N ALA A 164 5.53 -4.30 -13.57
CA ALA A 164 5.95 -3.72 -12.29
C ALA A 164 5.03 -2.58 -11.86
N LEU A 165 4.64 -1.71 -12.79
CA LEU A 165 3.72 -0.61 -12.52
C LEU A 165 2.33 -1.12 -12.10
N ASP A 166 1.80 -2.10 -12.83
CA ASP A 166 0.51 -2.72 -12.52
C ASP A 166 0.55 -3.46 -11.17
N TYR A 167 1.69 -4.10 -10.86
CA TYR A 167 1.89 -4.74 -9.57
C TYR A 167 1.85 -3.73 -8.43
N ILE A 168 2.57 -2.60 -8.53
CA ILE A 168 2.65 -1.60 -7.46
C ILE A 168 1.31 -0.87 -7.29
N LYS A 169 0.70 -0.43 -8.40
CA LYS A 169 -0.65 0.15 -8.37
C LYS A 169 -1.65 -0.80 -7.75
N GLY A 170 -1.61 -2.07 -8.14
CA GLY A 170 -2.49 -3.10 -7.60
C GLY A 170 -2.38 -3.29 -6.10
N GLN A 171 -1.20 -3.07 -5.50
CA GLN A 171 -1.03 -3.19 -4.04
C GLN A 171 -1.88 -2.18 -3.25
N PHE A 172 -2.22 -1.02 -3.82
CA PHE A 172 -2.89 0.08 -3.13
C PHE A 172 -4.26 0.44 -3.74
N LEU A 173 -4.50 0.10 -5.01
CA LEU A 173 -5.70 0.50 -5.77
C LEU A 173 -6.68 -0.64 -6.02
N LEU A 174 -6.28 -1.89 -5.85
CA LEU A 174 -7.16 -3.04 -6.02
C LEU A 174 -7.73 -3.49 -4.68
N GLU A 175 -9.07 -3.46 -4.55
CA GLU A 175 -9.79 -3.87 -3.34
C GLU A 175 -9.48 -5.33 -2.93
N GLU A 176 -9.13 -6.17 -3.88
CA GLU A 176 -8.70 -7.56 -3.64
C GLU A 176 -7.36 -7.65 -2.89
N ARG A 177 -6.53 -6.61 -2.98
CA ARG A 177 -5.18 -6.59 -2.38
C ARG A 177 -5.04 -5.68 -1.18
N ILE A 178 -5.90 -4.65 -1.08
CA ILE A 178 -5.90 -3.72 0.05
C ILE A 178 -7.33 -3.47 0.51
N THR A 179 -7.50 -3.45 1.81
CA THR A 179 -8.74 -3.01 2.46
C THR A 179 -8.38 -2.07 3.60
N ILE A 180 -8.69 -0.79 3.42
CA ILE A 180 -8.48 0.21 4.49
C ILE A 180 -9.45 -0.03 5.64
N GLY A 181 -10.69 -0.38 5.34
CA GLY A 181 -11.79 -0.56 6.30
C GLY A 181 -12.42 0.77 6.74
N SER A 182 -13.70 0.72 7.07
CA SER A 182 -14.51 1.92 7.37
C SER A 182 -14.01 2.72 8.58
N ILE A 183 -13.49 2.04 9.59
CA ILE A 183 -12.94 2.69 10.80
C ILE A 183 -11.67 3.47 10.47
N ALA A 184 -10.76 2.84 9.72
CA ALA A 184 -9.53 3.49 9.30
C ALA A 184 -9.82 4.64 8.33
N ARG A 185 -10.72 4.45 7.35
CA ARG A 185 -11.14 5.50 6.42
C ARG A 185 -11.70 6.72 7.15
N ARG A 186 -12.54 6.52 8.17
CA ARG A 186 -13.04 7.63 9.00
C ARG A 186 -11.91 8.41 9.67
N LYS A 187 -10.92 7.71 10.23
CA LYS A 187 -9.76 8.33 10.88
C LYS A 187 -8.88 9.09 9.89
N ILE A 188 -8.65 8.50 8.71
CA ILE A 188 -7.88 9.12 7.62
C ILE A 188 -8.58 10.39 7.14
N ASN A 189 -9.87 10.32 6.82
CA ASN A 189 -10.67 11.46 6.40
C ASN A 189 -10.64 12.61 7.43
N ALA A 190 -10.84 12.29 8.70
CA ALA A 190 -10.82 13.29 9.76
C ALA A 190 -9.43 13.93 9.93
N LYS A 191 -8.35 13.15 9.81
CA LYS A 191 -6.99 13.64 10.01
C LYS A 191 -6.45 14.42 8.83
N LEU A 192 -6.77 13.98 7.61
CA LEU A 192 -6.29 14.58 6.36
C LEU A 192 -7.29 15.54 5.73
N ASN A 193 -8.42 15.82 6.41
CA ASN A 193 -9.51 16.65 5.92
C ASN A 193 -10.06 16.21 4.54
N LEU A 194 -10.17 14.90 4.34
CA LEU A 194 -10.70 14.30 3.12
C LEU A 194 -12.20 14.00 3.28
N LYS A 195 -12.93 13.99 2.15
CA LYS A 195 -14.39 13.73 2.12
C LYS A 195 -14.73 12.42 1.39
N LYS A 196 -13.88 11.42 1.47
CA LYS A 196 -14.13 10.13 0.81
C LYS A 196 -15.23 9.33 1.50
N PRO A 197 -15.94 8.47 0.73
CA PRO A 197 -16.98 7.61 1.29
C PRO A 197 -16.41 6.66 2.35
N LEU A 198 -17.25 6.24 3.31
CA LEU A 198 -16.85 5.30 4.36
C LEU A 198 -17.10 3.83 4.01
N LYS A 199 -17.80 3.57 2.92
CA LYS A 199 -18.15 2.24 2.42
C LYS A 199 -18.02 2.20 0.91
N GLY A 200 -17.78 1.02 0.36
CA GLY A 200 -17.61 0.79 -1.07
C GLY A 200 -16.16 0.70 -1.50
N PRO A 201 -15.90 0.42 -2.77
CA PRO A 201 -14.55 0.22 -3.31
C PRO A 201 -13.60 1.40 -3.03
N GLU A 202 -14.08 2.63 -3.23
CA GLU A 202 -13.29 3.85 -3.00
C GLU A 202 -12.87 4.04 -1.52
N ALA A 203 -13.66 3.49 -0.57
CA ALA A 203 -13.32 3.55 0.84
C ALA A 203 -12.16 2.60 1.21
N ASN A 204 -11.99 1.53 0.44
CA ASN A 204 -11.07 0.44 0.75
C ASN A 204 -9.69 0.60 0.13
N VAL A 205 -9.53 1.45 -0.87
CA VAL A 205 -8.25 1.69 -1.55
C VAL A 205 -7.51 2.89 -0.96
N PHE A 206 -6.21 2.95 -1.18
CA PHE A 206 -5.36 4.09 -0.82
C PHE A 206 -4.77 4.67 -2.10
N ASP A 207 -5.36 5.74 -2.60
CA ASP A 207 -5.01 6.33 -3.89
C ASP A 207 -4.02 7.50 -3.80
N GLY A 208 -3.75 8.13 -4.94
CA GLY A 208 -2.82 9.25 -5.04
C GLY A 208 -3.24 10.47 -4.23
N GLU A 209 -4.55 10.75 -4.11
CA GLU A 209 -5.07 11.84 -3.30
C GLU A 209 -4.78 11.61 -1.81
N ASP A 210 -5.03 10.40 -1.31
CA ASP A 210 -4.71 10.00 0.05
C ASP A 210 -3.21 10.12 0.33
N LEU A 211 -2.37 9.67 -0.62
CA LEU A 211 -0.92 9.74 -0.49
C LEU A 211 -0.41 11.18 -0.45
N ILE A 212 -0.88 12.03 -1.37
CA ILE A 212 -0.52 13.45 -1.43
C ILE A 212 -0.95 14.15 -0.14
N ALA A 213 -2.19 13.95 0.31
CA ALA A 213 -2.69 14.54 1.54
C ALA A 213 -1.89 14.07 2.77
N ALA A 214 -1.52 12.78 2.81
CA ALA A 214 -0.71 12.23 3.89
C ALA A 214 0.70 12.83 3.94
N ILE A 215 1.34 13.04 2.79
CA ILE A 215 2.67 13.66 2.71
C ILE A 215 2.57 15.15 3.06
N LYS A 216 1.56 15.87 2.56
CA LYS A 216 1.34 17.27 2.94
C LYS A 216 1.17 17.45 4.44
N TYR A 217 0.40 16.57 5.08
CA TYR A 217 0.24 16.58 6.54
C TYR A 217 1.52 16.22 7.30
N LEU A 218 2.42 15.42 6.70
CA LEU A 218 3.70 15.05 7.30
C LEU A 218 4.71 16.20 7.27
N LEU A 219 4.67 17.01 6.20
CA LEU A 219 5.66 18.07 5.93
C LEU A 219 5.22 19.46 6.40
N ASN A 220 3.97 19.63 6.83
CA ASN A 220 3.45 20.80 7.54
C ASN A 220 3.63 20.64 9.05
#